data_aadde04a7827911828b43cc54281bc8c
#
_entry.id   aadde04a7827911828b43cc54281bc8c
#
_cell.length_a   1.000
_cell.length_b   1.000
_cell.length_c   1.000
_cell.angle_alpha   90.00
_cell.angle_beta   90.00
_cell.angle_gamma   90.00
#
_symmetry.space_group_name_H-M   'P 1'
#
loop_
_entity.id
_entity.type
_entity.pdbx_description
1 polymer ?
#
loop_
_entity_poly.entity_id
_entity_poly.type
_entity_poly.pdbx_seq_one_letter_code
_entity_poly.pdbx_strand_id
1 'polypeptide(L)'
;RDTDRSRGLGDVYKRQARKRRRDFLKIGNLPFLCYTFTVSPERGETMSVLKQKRTTSKAEFINTANQIYVETLNFLTRLSARYSRLIAEPVAKLAGEVIDHAEKANSIFPSDPQRIEMRKAHLLEARASLMALDVRLTHCYLILNQNPEGAFTNSKGVAVKSKDAMEKLDKMAQNLGELIDKENELLKGAIKNVSAKQKN
;
A
#
# COMPACT_ATOMS: atom_id res chain seq x y z
N ARG A 1 -7.37 56.90 -2.06
CA ARG A 1 -8.80 56.47 -1.87
C ARG A 1 -9.05 55.03 -2.35
N ASP A 2 -8.15 54.11 -2.09
CA ASP A 2 -8.32 52.69 -2.51
C ASP A 2 -7.93 51.62 -1.45
N THR A 3 -7.99 52.03 -0.14
CA THR A 3 -7.58 51.11 0.94
C THR A 3 -8.75 50.37 1.63
N ASP A 4 -10.00 50.63 1.28
CA ASP A 4 -11.17 50.08 2.00
C ASP A 4 -11.76 48.78 1.38
N ARG A 5 -11.36 48.42 0.15
CA ARG A 5 -11.87 47.18 -0.51
C ARG A 5 -11.19 45.88 -0.04
N SER A 6 -9.98 45.94 0.53
CA SER A 6 -9.25 44.73 0.93
C SER A 6 -9.62 44.20 2.32
N ARG A 7 -10.26 45.02 3.18
CA ARG A 7 -10.66 44.59 4.54
C ARG A 7 -11.89 43.68 4.58
N GLY A 8 -12.78 43.74 3.60
CA GLY A 8 -14.03 42.96 3.57
C GLY A 8 -13.83 41.47 3.23
N LEU A 9 -12.85 41.13 2.40
CA LEU A 9 -12.62 39.74 1.96
C LEU A 9 -12.04 38.85 3.07
N GLY A 10 -11.17 39.38 3.93
CA GLY A 10 -10.58 38.63 5.05
C GLY A 10 -11.60 38.22 6.10
N ASP A 11 -12.63 39.01 6.34
CA ASP A 11 -13.66 38.71 7.33
C ASP A 11 -14.70 37.72 6.86
N VAL A 12 -14.97 37.66 5.55
CA VAL A 12 -15.86 36.65 4.96
C VAL A 12 -15.21 35.23 5.08
N TYR A 13 -13.93 35.10 4.80
CA TYR A 13 -13.22 33.85 4.94
C TYR A 13 -13.11 33.39 6.41
N LYS A 14 -12.86 34.29 7.35
CA LYS A 14 -12.85 33.99 8.79
C LYS A 14 -14.21 33.54 9.32
N ARG A 15 -15.30 34.12 8.84
CA ARG A 15 -16.67 33.72 9.20
C ARG A 15 -17.03 32.34 8.64
N GLN A 16 -16.65 32.04 7.40
CA GLN A 16 -16.88 30.72 6.79
C GLN A 16 -16.07 29.63 7.49
N ALA A 17 -14.81 29.88 7.86
CA ALA A 17 -13.98 28.93 8.60
C ALA A 17 -14.54 28.64 10.02
N ARG A 18 -15.08 29.67 10.71
CA ARG A 18 -15.73 29.50 12.01
C ARG A 18 -17.08 28.76 11.92
N LYS A 19 -17.82 28.91 10.81
CA LYS A 19 -19.07 28.19 10.57
C LYS A 19 -18.78 26.70 10.31
N ARG A 20 -17.79 26.37 9.47
CA ARG A 20 -17.37 24.98 9.23
C ARG A 20 -16.88 24.27 10.51
N ARG A 21 -16.16 24.94 11.41
CA ARG A 21 -15.76 24.36 12.72
C ARG A 21 -16.95 24.09 13.64
N ARG A 22 -18.00 24.94 13.63
CA ARG A 22 -19.19 24.72 14.47
C ARG A 22 -20.07 23.59 13.93
N ASP A 23 -20.15 23.44 12.61
CA ASP A 23 -20.91 22.36 11.98
C ASP A 23 -20.21 21.00 12.19
N PHE A 24 -18.85 20.97 12.24
CA PHE A 24 -18.08 19.78 12.53
C PHE A 24 -18.23 19.30 14.00
N LEU A 25 -18.43 20.23 14.94
CA LEU A 25 -18.62 19.90 16.37
C LEU A 25 -20.06 19.48 16.70
N LYS A 26 -21.04 19.74 15.80
CA LYS A 26 -22.44 19.29 15.97
C LYS A 26 -22.69 17.87 15.47
N ILE A 27 -21.77 17.27 14.71
CA ILE A 27 -21.87 15.87 14.21
C ILE A 27 -21.42 14.86 15.29
N GLY A 28 -20.86 15.34 16.41
CA GLY A 28 -20.30 14.49 17.49
C GLY A 28 -21.30 13.81 18.42
N ASN A 29 -22.61 13.97 18.26
CA ASN A 29 -23.63 13.35 19.15
C ASN A 29 -24.70 12.59 18.36
N LEU A 30 -24.30 11.81 17.35
CA LEU A 30 -25.15 10.72 16.87
C LEU A 30 -24.89 9.50 17.77
N PRO A 31 -25.95 8.93 18.39
CA PRO A 31 -25.78 7.69 19.12
C PRO A 31 -25.28 6.64 18.15
N PHE A 32 -24.15 6.04 18.51
CA PHE A 32 -23.62 4.86 17.82
C PHE A 32 -24.68 3.77 17.94
N LEU A 33 -25.59 3.70 16.97
CA LEU A 33 -26.48 2.57 16.81
C LEU A 33 -25.60 1.38 16.44
N CYS A 34 -25.19 0.68 17.48
CA CYS A 34 -24.59 -0.62 17.38
C CYS A 34 -25.65 -1.55 16.77
N TYR A 35 -25.67 -1.66 15.44
CA TYR A 35 -26.36 -2.74 14.77
C TYR A 35 -25.64 -4.03 15.14
N THR A 36 -26.03 -4.62 16.27
CA THR A 36 -25.76 -6.02 16.54
C THR A 36 -26.57 -6.84 15.55
N PHE A 37 -25.97 -7.09 14.39
CA PHE A 37 -26.48 -8.08 13.45
C PHE A 37 -26.18 -9.45 14.07
N THR A 38 -27.13 -9.97 14.83
CA THR A 38 -27.13 -11.38 15.24
C THR A 38 -27.42 -12.22 14.01
N VAL A 39 -26.39 -12.57 13.26
CA VAL A 39 -26.46 -13.60 12.24
C VAL A 39 -26.27 -14.94 12.92
N SER A 40 -27.28 -15.78 12.86
CA SER A 40 -27.23 -17.19 13.20
C SER A 40 -26.05 -17.89 12.49
N PRO A 41 -25.37 -18.85 13.13
CA PRO A 41 -24.20 -19.48 12.51
C PRO A 41 -24.65 -20.56 11.53
N GLU A 42 -25.20 -20.15 10.40
CA GLU A 42 -25.25 -21.02 9.23
C GLU A 42 -23.94 -20.82 8.44
N ARG A 43 -23.32 -21.93 8.06
CA ARG A 43 -22.05 -22.05 7.33
C ARG A 43 -21.98 -21.09 6.14
N GLY A 44 -21.71 -19.83 6.38
CA GLY A 44 -21.41 -18.83 5.40
C GLY A 44 -19.92 -18.49 5.53
N GLU A 45 -19.15 -18.81 4.50
CA GLU A 45 -17.78 -18.36 4.37
C GLU A 45 -17.74 -16.83 4.53
N THR A 46 -17.19 -16.37 5.64
CA THR A 46 -17.13 -14.94 5.91
C THR A 46 -16.06 -14.32 5.04
N MET A 47 -16.48 -13.59 4.03
CA MET A 47 -15.63 -12.90 3.04
C MET A 47 -14.84 -11.70 3.63
N SER A 48 -14.91 -11.45 4.94
CA SER A 48 -14.23 -10.31 5.54
C SER A 48 -12.74 -10.54 5.74
N VAL A 49 -11.92 -9.79 5.01
CA VAL A 49 -10.45 -9.76 5.15
C VAL A 49 -10.02 -9.39 6.57
N LEU A 50 -10.78 -8.57 7.30
CA LEU A 50 -10.46 -8.20 8.68
C LEU A 50 -10.59 -9.37 9.67
N LYS A 51 -11.42 -10.36 9.39
CA LYS A 51 -11.47 -11.61 10.16
C LYS A 51 -10.26 -12.50 9.86
N GLN A 52 -9.71 -12.41 8.66
CA GLN A 52 -8.56 -13.20 8.21
C GLN A 52 -7.21 -12.66 8.71
N LYS A 53 -7.16 -11.49 9.35
CA LYS A 53 -5.92 -10.99 10.00
C LYS A 53 -5.28 -11.99 10.97
N ARG A 54 -5.98 -13.05 11.33
CA ARG A 54 -5.51 -14.08 12.27
C ARG A 54 -4.99 -15.33 11.58
N THR A 55 -5.21 -15.48 10.27
CA THR A 55 -4.75 -16.64 9.51
C THR A 55 -4.05 -16.16 8.24
N THR A 56 -2.79 -16.55 8.09
CA THR A 56 -2.04 -16.35 6.84
C THR A 56 -2.71 -17.15 5.73
N SER A 57 -2.74 -16.61 4.51
CA SER A 57 -3.23 -17.32 3.35
C SER A 57 -2.43 -18.62 3.15
N LYS A 58 -3.06 -19.70 2.69
CA LYS A 58 -2.36 -20.90 2.25
C LYS A 58 -1.48 -20.65 1.01
N ALA A 59 -1.81 -19.62 0.23
CA ALA A 59 -1.01 -19.19 -0.91
C ALA A 59 0.08 -18.21 -0.41
N GLU A 60 1.31 -18.68 -0.33
CA GLU A 60 2.44 -17.92 0.22
C GLU A 60 2.70 -16.62 -0.56
N PHE A 61 2.53 -16.63 -1.89
CA PHE A 61 2.69 -15.43 -2.71
C PHE A 61 1.73 -14.27 -2.31
N ILE A 62 0.54 -14.54 -1.76
CA ILE A 62 -0.35 -13.49 -1.24
C ILE A 62 0.23 -12.87 0.03
N ASN A 63 0.76 -13.70 0.92
CA ASN A 63 1.34 -13.22 2.18
C ASN A 63 2.58 -12.36 1.92
N THR A 64 3.43 -12.80 1.00
CA THR A 64 4.64 -12.06 0.61
C THR A 64 4.28 -10.75 -0.10
N ALA A 65 3.29 -10.74 -1.01
CA ALA A 65 2.81 -9.53 -1.67
C ALA A 65 2.28 -8.51 -0.65
N ASN A 66 1.50 -8.94 0.35
CA ASN A 66 1.03 -8.07 1.43
C ASN A 66 2.19 -7.49 2.25
N GLN A 67 3.20 -8.29 2.54
CA GLN A 67 4.39 -7.84 3.25
C GLN A 67 5.17 -6.80 2.45
N ILE A 68 5.38 -7.04 1.15
CA ILE A 68 6.01 -6.08 0.23
C ILE A 68 5.25 -4.75 0.24
N TYR A 69 3.92 -4.77 0.21
CA TYR A 69 3.12 -3.55 0.26
C TYR A 69 3.36 -2.74 1.53
N VAL A 70 3.31 -3.39 2.69
CA VAL A 70 3.52 -2.73 4.00
C VAL A 70 4.94 -2.16 4.08
N GLU A 71 5.96 -2.93 3.70
CA GLU A 71 7.35 -2.46 3.72
C GLU A 71 7.60 -1.36 2.69
N THR A 72 6.97 -1.42 1.52
CA THR A 72 7.00 -0.33 0.53
C THR A 72 6.43 0.96 1.13
N LEU A 73 5.26 0.93 1.76
CA LEU A 73 4.69 2.11 2.40
C LEU A 73 5.62 2.65 3.50
N ASN A 74 6.19 1.77 4.32
CA ASN A 74 7.16 2.15 5.35
C ASN A 74 8.39 2.83 4.75
N PHE A 75 8.92 2.30 3.64
CA PHE A 75 10.06 2.89 2.92
C PHE A 75 9.70 4.27 2.34
N LEU A 76 8.53 4.43 1.73
CA LEU A 76 8.06 5.69 1.14
C LEU A 76 7.88 6.80 2.18
N THR A 77 7.60 6.46 3.46
CA THR A 77 7.54 7.47 4.53
C THR A 77 8.87 8.16 4.80
N ARG A 78 9.98 7.61 4.30
CA ARG A 78 11.33 8.20 4.44
C ARG A 78 11.58 9.32 3.43
N LEU A 79 10.80 9.40 2.37
CA LEU A 79 10.89 10.49 1.39
C LEU A 79 10.52 11.83 2.00
N SER A 80 11.24 12.89 1.61
CA SER A 80 10.85 14.25 1.99
C SER A 80 9.46 14.59 1.41
N ALA A 81 8.74 15.52 2.06
CA ALA A 81 7.40 15.92 1.65
C ALA A 81 7.31 16.33 0.16
N ARG A 82 8.39 16.88 -0.41
CA ARG A 82 8.46 17.25 -1.83
C ARG A 82 8.45 16.02 -2.73
N TYR A 83 9.32 15.05 -2.48
CA TYR A 83 9.43 13.83 -3.28
C TYR A 83 8.26 12.90 -3.04
N SER A 84 7.75 12.82 -1.81
CA SER A 84 6.56 12.01 -1.49
C SER A 84 5.36 12.40 -2.36
N ARG A 85 5.12 13.70 -2.57
CA ARG A 85 4.02 14.17 -3.43
C ARG A 85 4.18 13.80 -4.91
N LEU A 86 5.41 13.59 -5.37
CA LEU A 86 5.70 13.33 -6.77
C LEU A 86 5.73 11.83 -7.11
N ILE A 87 6.24 11.01 -6.20
CA ILE A 87 6.57 9.62 -6.51
C ILE A 87 5.95 8.57 -5.58
N ALA A 88 5.48 8.94 -4.39
CA ALA A 88 4.96 7.95 -3.45
C ALA A 88 3.67 7.29 -3.94
N GLU A 89 2.73 8.06 -4.49
CA GLU A 89 1.46 7.53 -4.98
C GLU A 89 1.62 6.49 -6.10
N PRO A 90 2.36 6.76 -7.20
CA PRO A 90 2.55 5.78 -8.26
C PRO A 90 3.31 4.54 -7.80
N VAL A 91 4.24 4.66 -6.84
CA VAL A 91 4.97 3.50 -6.29
C VAL A 91 4.06 2.67 -5.39
N ALA A 92 3.30 3.30 -4.51
CA ALA A 92 2.31 2.62 -3.68
C ALA A 92 1.23 1.91 -4.51
N LYS A 93 0.81 2.51 -5.63
CA LYS A 93 -0.12 1.91 -6.58
C LYS A 93 0.43 0.62 -7.17
N LEU A 94 1.67 0.62 -7.65
CA LEU A 94 2.31 -0.60 -8.18
C LEU A 94 2.37 -1.72 -7.14
N ALA A 95 2.72 -1.40 -5.89
CA ALA A 95 2.70 -2.39 -4.81
C ALA A 95 1.28 -2.93 -4.53
N GLY A 96 0.25 -2.08 -4.64
CA GLY A 96 -1.16 -2.49 -4.57
C GLY A 96 -1.57 -3.40 -5.72
N GLU A 97 -1.15 -3.10 -6.95
CA GLU A 97 -1.44 -3.91 -8.14
C GLU A 97 -0.88 -5.33 -8.01
N VAL A 98 0.29 -5.52 -7.38
CA VAL A 98 0.84 -6.87 -7.11
C VAL A 98 -0.15 -7.68 -6.28
N ILE A 99 -0.68 -7.11 -5.20
CA ILE A 99 -1.68 -7.78 -4.33
C ILE A 99 -2.96 -8.05 -5.09
N ASP A 100 -3.50 -7.04 -5.79
CA ASP A 100 -4.77 -7.13 -6.49
C ASP A 100 -4.75 -8.25 -7.54
N HIS A 101 -3.68 -8.35 -8.31
CA HIS A 101 -3.53 -9.40 -9.30
C HIS A 101 -3.25 -10.76 -8.67
N ALA A 102 -2.50 -10.84 -7.57
CA ALA A 102 -2.29 -12.07 -6.82
C ALA A 102 -3.60 -12.63 -6.25
N GLU A 103 -4.42 -11.76 -5.64
CA GLU A 103 -5.74 -12.15 -5.10
C GLU A 103 -6.73 -12.54 -6.21
N LYS A 104 -6.78 -11.81 -7.33
CA LYS A 104 -7.57 -12.17 -8.51
C LYS A 104 -7.17 -13.55 -9.02
N ALA A 105 -5.87 -13.81 -9.15
CA ALA A 105 -5.40 -15.12 -9.57
C ALA A 105 -5.79 -16.23 -8.58
N ASN A 106 -5.75 -15.95 -7.27
CA ASN A 106 -6.12 -16.91 -6.24
C ASN A 106 -7.63 -17.22 -6.22
N SER A 107 -8.45 -16.22 -6.51
CA SER A 107 -9.92 -16.37 -6.55
C SER A 107 -10.42 -17.19 -7.74
N ILE A 108 -9.61 -17.34 -8.82
CA ILE A 108 -9.97 -18.11 -10.00
C ILE A 108 -9.57 -19.57 -9.81
N PHE A 109 -10.56 -20.45 -9.65
CA PHE A 109 -10.33 -21.89 -9.61
C PHE A 109 -10.10 -22.43 -11.03
N PRO A 110 -8.98 -23.13 -11.30
CA PRO A 110 -8.59 -23.58 -12.66
C PRO A 110 -9.34 -24.86 -13.06
N SER A 111 -10.65 -24.74 -13.35
CA SER A 111 -11.54 -25.85 -13.70
C SER A 111 -11.60 -26.13 -15.21
N ASP A 112 -11.39 -25.13 -16.03
CA ASP A 112 -11.50 -25.16 -17.49
C ASP A 112 -10.38 -24.34 -18.14
N PRO A 113 -10.09 -24.57 -19.43
CA PRO A 113 -8.99 -23.88 -20.14
C PRO A 113 -9.07 -22.35 -20.07
N GLN A 114 -10.28 -21.77 -20.13
CA GLN A 114 -10.46 -20.33 -20.09
C GLN A 114 -10.06 -19.76 -18.71
N ARG A 115 -10.50 -20.39 -17.64
CA ARG A 115 -10.13 -19.98 -16.27
C ARG A 115 -8.65 -20.17 -15.99
N ILE A 116 -8.04 -21.23 -16.55
CA ILE A 116 -6.59 -21.45 -16.48
C ILE A 116 -5.86 -20.26 -17.11
N GLU A 117 -6.23 -19.82 -18.32
CA GLU A 117 -5.63 -18.66 -18.96
C GLU A 117 -5.87 -17.36 -18.20
N MET A 118 -7.09 -17.13 -17.71
CA MET A 118 -7.37 -15.94 -16.87
C MET A 118 -6.50 -15.90 -15.61
N ARG A 119 -6.37 -17.03 -14.90
CA ARG A 119 -5.52 -17.13 -13.72
C ARG A 119 -4.05 -16.85 -14.07
N LYS A 120 -3.56 -17.42 -15.15
CA LYS A 120 -2.20 -17.22 -15.65
C LYS A 120 -1.95 -15.76 -16.03
N ALA A 121 -2.91 -15.11 -16.71
CA ALA A 121 -2.81 -13.70 -17.05
C ALA A 121 -2.64 -12.83 -15.79
N HIS A 122 -3.45 -13.04 -14.75
CA HIS A 122 -3.30 -12.30 -13.50
C HIS A 122 -1.98 -12.56 -12.79
N LEU A 123 -1.44 -13.79 -12.79
CA LEU A 123 -0.12 -14.05 -12.23
C LEU A 123 0.99 -13.36 -13.01
N LEU A 124 0.88 -13.25 -14.34
CA LEU A 124 1.81 -12.52 -15.18
C LEU A 124 1.75 -11.01 -14.91
N GLU A 125 0.55 -10.43 -14.75
CA GLU A 125 0.36 -9.02 -14.40
C GLU A 125 0.93 -8.72 -13.00
N ALA A 126 0.66 -9.58 -12.00
CA ALA A 126 1.26 -9.44 -10.67
C ALA A 126 2.80 -9.37 -10.76
N ARG A 127 3.40 -10.27 -11.56
CA ARG A 127 4.83 -10.30 -11.76
C ARG A 127 5.36 -9.08 -12.52
N ALA A 128 4.62 -8.58 -13.52
CA ALA A 128 5.00 -7.37 -14.26
C ALA A 128 4.99 -6.13 -13.35
N SER A 129 3.93 -5.96 -12.53
CA SER A 129 3.85 -4.89 -11.53
C SER A 129 4.95 -4.99 -10.48
N LEU A 130 5.32 -6.22 -10.05
CA LEU A 130 6.43 -6.45 -9.11
C LEU A 130 7.78 -5.98 -9.70
N MET A 131 8.07 -6.31 -10.95
CA MET A 131 9.30 -5.86 -11.62
C MET A 131 9.34 -4.33 -11.81
N ALA A 132 8.19 -3.73 -12.15
CA ALA A 132 8.09 -2.27 -12.24
C ALA A 132 8.27 -1.60 -10.87
N LEU A 133 7.74 -2.20 -9.79
CA LEU A 133 7.91 -1.75 -8.41
C LEU A 133 9.39 -1.74 -8.01
N ASP A 134 10.13 -2.81 -8.28
CA ASP A 134 11.56 -2.93 -7.97
C ASP A 134 12.38 -1.77 -8.58
N VAL A 135 12.15 -1.48 -9.87
CA VAL A 135 12.79 -0.35 -10.55
C VAL A 135 12.44 0.99 -9.88
N ARG A 136 11.18 1.19 -9.48
CA ARG A 136 10.75 2.43 -8.83
C ARG A 136 11.31 2.58 -7.42
N LEU A 137 11.40 1.50 -6.67
CA LEU A 137 12.03 1.49 -5.34
C LEU A 137 13.53 1.82 -5.43
N THR A 138 14.21 1.31 -6.45
CA THR A 138 15.60 1.68 -6.72
C THR A 138 15.75 3.19 -6.95
N HIS A 139 14.86 3.82 -7.71
CA HIS A 139 14.88 5.28 -7.87
C HIS A 139 14.64 6.02 -6.56
N CYS A 140 13.69 5.54 -5.73
CA CYS A 140 13.44 6.11 -4.40
C CYS A 140 14.68 6.01 -3.50
N TYR A 141 15.35 4.86 -3.51
CA TYR A 141 16.58 4.63 -2.76
C TYR A 141 17.71 5.61 -3.19
N LEU A 142 17.91 5.79 -4.50
CA LEU A 142 18.91 6.74 -5.02
C LEU A 142 18.63 8.19 -4.59
N ILE A 143 17.35 8.59 -4.55
CA ILE A 143 16.94 9.91 -4.07
C ILE A 143 17.22 10.08 -2.57
N LEU A 144 16.92 9.05 -1.77
CA LEU A 144 17.18 9.08 -0.33
C LEU A 144 18.67 9.12 0.00
N ASN A 145 19.52 8.47 -0.80
CA ASN A 145 20.96 8.50 -0.65
C ASN A 145 21.58 9.87 -0.89
N GLN A 146 20.94 10.75 -1.66
CA GLN A 146 21.43 12.13 -1.86
C GLN A 146 21.29 12.98 -0.59
N ASN A 147 20.33 12.69 0.29
CA ASN A 147 20.13 13.39 1.56
C ASN A 147 19.56 12.45 2.64
N PRO A 148 20.37 11.55 3.17
CA PRO A 148 19.93 10.52 4.12
C PRO A 148 19.54 11.08 5.49
N GLU A 149 20.08 12.23 5.92
CA GLU A 149 19.80 12.83 7.23
C GLU A 149 18.31 13.20 7.41
N GLY A 150 17.64 13.58 6.32
CA GLY A 150 16.22 13.91 6.33
C GLY A 150 15.28 12.70 6.41
N ALA A 151 15.80 11.47 6.22
CA ALA A 151 14.98 10.25 6.16
C ALA A 151 14.58 9.71 7.54
N PHE A 152 15.33 10.02 8.59
CA PHE A 152 15.08 9.50 9.92
C PHE A 152 15.23 10.58 10.99
N THR A 153 14.35 10.53 12.00
CA THR A 153 14.44 11.30 13.21
C THR A 153 14.55 10.39 14.42
N ASN A 154 15.27 10.82 15.46
CA ASN A 154 15.31 10.11 16.73
C ASN A 154 14.04 10.41 17.56
N SER A 155 13.91 9.78 18.74
CA SER A 155 12.77 9.98 19.66
C SER A 155 12.62 11.45 20.15
N LYS A 156 13.64 12.27 19.99
CA LYS A 156 13.64 13.71 20.33
C LYS A 156 13.32 14.61 19.12
N GLY A 157 12.96 14.03 17.97
CA GLY A 157 12.67 14.77 16.74
C GLY A 157 13.91 15.34 16.02
N VAL A 158 15.11 14.98 16.46
CA VAL A 158 16.37 15.43 15.84
C VAL A 158 16.76 14.46 14.71
N ALA A 159 17.22 14.97 13.57
CA ALA A 159 17.71 14.17 12.46
C ALA A 159 18.83 13.21 12.90
N VAL A 160 18.79 11.98 12.40
CA VAL A 160 19.82 10.97 12.64
C VAL A 160 21.05 11.33 11.78
N LYS A 161 22.25 11.04 12.27
CA LYS A 161 23.50 11.27 11.52
C LYS A 161 23.50 10.52 10.19
N SER A 162 24.11 11.10 9.18
CA SER A 162 24.12 10.58 7.81
C SER A 162 24.54 9.10 7.73
N LYS A 163 25.61 8.71 8.44
CA LYS A 163 26.10 7.32 8.44
C LYS A 163 25.07 6.33 8.99
N ASP A 164 24.45 6.63 10.13
CA ASP A 164 23.46 5.76 10.76
C ASP A 164 22.15 5.73 9.95
N ALA A 165 21.82 6.83 9.26
CA ALA A 165 20.67 6.92 8.37
C ALA A 165 20.88 6.06 7.12
N MET A 166 22.07 6.09 6.53
CA MET A 166 22.46 5.24 5.39
C MET A 166 22.35 3.76 5.75
N GLU A 167 22.94 3.33 6.87
CA GLU A 167 22.87 1.93 7.31
C GLU A 167 21.42 1.43 7.46
N LYS A 168 20.54 2.28 8.00
CA LYS A 168 19.11 1.97 8.10
C LYS A 168 18.41 1.88 6.75
N LEU A 169 18.74 2.79 5.82
CA LEU A 169 18.19 2.76 4.46
C LEU A 169 18.64 1.51 3.71
N ASP A 170 19.93 1.16 3.81
CA ASP A 170 20.50 -0.03 3.19
C ASP A 170 19.80 -1.30 3.69
N LYS A 171 19.59 -1.40 5.00
CA LYS A 171 18.87 -2.52 5.61
C LYS A 171 17.42 -2.61 5.14
N MET A 172 16.72 -1.47 5.03
CA MET A 172 15.35 -1.46 4.51
C MET A 172 15.31 -1.87 3.04
N ALA A 173 16.24 -1.36 2.23
CA ALA A 173 16.33 -1.69 0.80
C ALA A 173 16.66 -3.18 0.60
N GLN A 174 17.60 -3.73 1.40
CA GLN A 174 17.93 -5.15 1.36
C GLN A 174 16.72 -6.02 1.72
N ASN A 175 16.02 -5.72 2.80
CA ASN A 175 14.81 -6.46 3.19
C ASN A 175 13.74 -6.45 2.09
N LEU A 176 13.52 -5.31 1.43
CA LEU A 176 12.60 -5.20 0.31
C LEU A 176 13.06 -6.02 -0.90
N GLY A 177 14.35 -5.96 -1.23
CA GLY A 177 14.95 -6.76 -2.30
C GLY A 177 14.74 -8.26 -2.09
N GLU A 178 15.03 -8.76 -0.89
CA GLU A 178 14.84 -10.17 -0.53
C GLU A 178 13.36 -10.60 -0.64
N LEU A 179 12.42 -9.73 -0.24
CA LEU A 179 10.99 -10.01 -0.38
C LEU A 179 10.55 -10.02 -1.84
N ILE A 180 11.05 -9.10 -2.67
CA ILE A 180 10.75 -9.01 -4.09
C ILE A 180 11.29 -10.25 -4.83
N ASP A 181 12.51 -10.67 -4.54
CA ASP A 181 13.10 -11.88 -5.12
C ASP A 181 12.29 -13.12 -4.74
N LYS A 182 11.95 -13.26 -3.46
CA LYS A 182 11.09 -14.34 -2.97
C LYS A 182 9.75 -14.38 -3.69
N GLU A 183 9.07 -13.24 -3.80
CA GLU A 183 7.77 -13.15 -4.47
C GLU A 183 7.88 -13.48 -5.96
N ASN A 184 8.92 -13.02 -6.64
CA ASN A 184 9.17 -13.35 -8.05
C ASN A 184 9.29 -14.87 -8.27
N GLU A 185 10.00 -15.57 -7.38
CA GLU A 185 10.12 -17.05 -7.46
C GLU A 185 8.79 -17.75 -7.15
N LEU A 186 8.02 -17.27 -6.19
CA LEU A 186 6.70 -17.80 -5.87
C LEU A 186 5.73 -17.64 -7.03
N LEU A 187 5.70 -16.46 -7.67
CA LEU A 187 4.87 -16.19 -8.84
C LEU A 187 5.31 -17.03 -10.05
N LYS A 188 6.61 -17.20 -10.32
CA LYS A 188 7.13 -18.11 -11.35
C LYS A 188 6.66 -19.54 -11.12
N GLY A 189 6.76 -20.03 -9.88
CA GLY A 189 6.29 -21.35 -9.50
C GLY A 189 4.79 -21.53 -9.72
N ALA A 190 4.00 -20.53 -9.32
CA ALA A 190 2.56 -20.51 -9.54
C ALA A 190 2.18 -20.54 -11.02
N ILE A 191 2.84 -19.73 -11.86
CA ILE A 191 2.64 -19.70 -13.31
C ILE A 191 2.96 -21.07 -13.94
N LYS A 192 4.08 -21.67 -13.55
CA LYS A 192 4.49 -22.99 -14.04
C LYS A 192 3.45 -24.06 -13.69
N ASN A 193 2.95 -24.05 -12.45
CA ASN A 193 1.94 -25.00 -12.00
C ASN A 193 0.61 -24.87 -12.74
N VAL A 194 0.19 -23.63 -13.05
CA VAL A 194 -1.01 -23.37 -13.85
C VAL A 194 -0.82 -23.85 -15.29
N SER A 195 0.35 -23.59 -15.89
CA SER A 195 0.67 -24.03 -17.26
C SER A 195 0.77 -25.57 -17.39
N ALA A 196 1.19 -26.27 -16.34
CA ALA A 196 1.22 -27.74 -16.34
C ALA A 196 -0.19 -28.35 -16.37
N LYS A 197 -1.16 -27.75 -15.68
CA LYS A 197 -2.58 -28.18 -15.70
C LYS A 197 -3.27 -27.99 -17.05
N GLN A 198 -2.78 -27.13 -17.89
CA GLN A 198 -3.31 -26.88 -19.22
C GLN A 198 -2.92 -27.98 -20.24
N LYS A 199 -1.84 -28.73 -19.96
CA LYS A 199 -1.32 -29.77 -20.85
C LYS A 199 -1.91 -31.16 -20.58
N ASN A 200 -2.58 -31.32 -19.46
CA ASN A 200 -3.27 -32.54 -19.05
C ASN A 200 -4.77 -32.42 -19.25
#